data_3a5bf332a185022196085961e7098779
#
_entry.id   3a5bf332a185022196085961e7098779
#
_cell.length_a   1.000
_cell.length_b   1.000
_cell.length_c   1.000
_cell.angle_alpha   90.00
_cell.angle_beta   90.00
_cell.angle_gamma   90.00
#
_symmetry.space_group_name_H-M   'P 1'
#
loop_
_entity.id
_entity.type
_entity.pdbx_description
1 polymer ?
#
loop_
_entity_poly.entity_id
_entity_poly.type
_entity_poly.pdbx_seq_one_letter_code
_entity_poly.pdbx_strand_id
1 'polypeptide(L)'
;MLLRSTPYPWIFGITAVLMAGCSQAQDSAQPAALQSLQEQGIDIIQEFEVGNGLRGFAGAAGDQPIGIYVAPDGSAIVGTRIAADGSRIDDGRLQELVAQPLAERTWVQLDKAAWVQDGERDAPRVVYAFSDPNCPYCNQFWQAARPWVDAGKVQLRHVMVGMLRADSATKAAAILDAADSTAALTQNETRFADGGIAPAKAVSAATQQRLDDNQRLMVSLGFRGTPGIVARDSDGLLQKLNGLPRPDALLELLGPRPTAEAVLDGR
;
A
#
# COMPACT_ATOMS: atom_id res chain seq x y z
N MET A 1 81.60 -57.90 -16.25
CA MET A 1 82.33 -56.74 -15.82
C MET A 1 81.31 -55.79 -15.18
N LEU A 2 81.35 -55.75 -13.92
CA LEU A 2 80.72 -54.85 -12.89
C LEU A 2 79.36 -54.22 -13.17
N LEU A 3 78.33 -54.92 -12.66
CA LEU A 3 77.01 -54.38 -12.35
C LEU A 3 77.07 -53.44 -11.11
N ARG A 4 76.52 -52.26 -11.22
CA ARG A 4 76.26 -51.38 -10.08
C ARG A 4 74.77 -51.25 -9.90
N SER A 5 74.28 -51.81 -8.83
CA SER A 5 72.91 -51.66 -8.30
C SER A 5 72.73 -50.32 -7.59
N THR A 6 71.71 -49.62 -7.91
CA THR A 6 71.21 -48.44 -7.17
C THR A 6 69.92 -48.77 -6.44
N PRO A 7 69.72 -48.40 -5.17
CA PRO A 7 68.51 -48.67 -4.41
C PRO A 7 67.46 -47.57 -4.67
N TYR A 8 66.23 -47.98 -4.87
CA TYR A 8 65.02 -47.14 -4.93
C TYR A 8 64.62 -46.70 -3.50
N PRO A 9 64.31 -45.41 -3.27
CA PRO A 9 63.65 -44.98 -2.04
C PRO A 9 62.13 -45.12 -2.18
N TRP A 10 61.52 -45.78 -1.21
CA TRP A 10 60.08 -45.88 -1.03
C TRP A 10 59.56 -44.50 -0.54
N ILE A 11 58.74 -43.85 -1.37
CA ILE A 11 58.00 -42.64 -0.99
C ILE A 11 56.64 -43.12 -0.51
N PHE A 12 56.42 -42.98 0.82
CA PHE A 12 55.11 -43.10 1.45
C PHE A 12 54.26 -41.89 1.07
N GLY A 13 53.29 -42.06 0.15
CA GLY A 13 52.30 -41.08 -0.17
C GLY A 13 51.24 -41.04 0.93
N ILE A 14 51.23 -39.96 1.73
CA ILE A 14 50.13 -39.64 2.65
C ILE A 14 48.99 -39.09 1.81
N THR A 15 47.94 -39.91 1.60
CA THR A 15 46.69 -39.48 0.97
C THR A 15 45.87 -38.70 2.00
N ALA A 16 45.93 -37.39 1.96
CA ALA A 16 45.04 -36.54 2.73
C ALA A 16 43.63 -36.59 2.11
N VAL A 17 42.72 -37.32 2.74
CA VAL A 17 41.29 -37.28 2.44
C VAL A 17 40.70 -35.96 2.92
N LEU A 18 40.56 -35.01 2.00
CA LEU A 18 39.75 -33.80 2.21
C LEU A 18 38.29 -34.22 2.26
N MET A 19 37.76 -34.34 3.48
CA MET A 19 36.32 -34.35 3.72
C MET A 19 35.76 -32.98 3.35
N ALA A 20 35.32 -32.80 2.11
CA ALA A 20 34.47 -31.69 1.73
C ALA A 20 33.12 -31.86 2.44
N GLY A 21 32.98 -31.23 3.59
CA GLY A 21 31.70 -31.03 4.24
C GLY A 21 30.82 -30.19 3.32
N CYS A 22 29.93 -30.84 2.56
CA CYS A 22 28.80 -30.18 1.96
C CYS A 22 27.93 -29.62 3.09
N SER A 23 28.16 -28.34 3.44
CA SER A 23 27.15 -27.56 4.16
C SER A 23 25.97 -27.47 3.18
N GLN A 24 24.99 -28.36 3.33
CA GLN A 24 23.68 -28.19 2.71
C GLN A 24 23.09 -26.93 3.38
N ALA A 25 23.21 -25.80 2.68
CA ALA A 25 22.26 -24.73 2.87
C ALA A 25 20.88 -25.39 2.66
N GLN A 26 20.16 -25.63 3.74
CA GLN A 26 18.75 -25.96 3.68
C GLN A 26 18.09 -24.76 3.02
N ASP A 27 17.91 -24.89 1.71
CA ASP A 27 16.94 -24.11 0.97
C ASP A 27 15.60 -24.46 1.63
N SER A 28 15.18 -23.62 2.55
CA SER A 28 13.94 -23.85 3.30
C SER A 28 12.80 -23.57 2.34
N ALA A 29 12.44 -24.60 1.56
CA ALA A 29 11.27 -24.55 0.70
C ALA A 29 10.10 -23.99 1.49
N GLN A 30 9.44 -23.00 0.91
CA GLN A 30 8.28 -22.36 1.55
C GLN A 30 7.25 -23.44 1.91
N PRO A 31 6.76 -23.49 3.16
CA PRO A 31 5.77 -24.48 3.56
C PRO A 31 4.54 -24.46 2.65
N ALA A 32 4.04 -25.63 2.24
CA ALA A 32 2.89 -25.75 1.32
C ALA A 32 1.65 -25.00 1.84
N ALA A 33 1.45 -24.96 3.17
CA ALA A 33 0.38 -24.22 3.79
C ALA A 33 0.42 -22.72 3.47
N LEU A 34 1.62 -22.11 3.31
CA LEU A 34 1.75 -20.70 2.96
C LEU A 34 1.30 -20.43 1.52
N GLN A 35 1.55 -21.36 0.60
CA GLN A 35 1.08 -21.24 -0.79
C GLN A 35 -0.46 -21.24 -0.83
N SER A 36 -1.09 -22.15 -0.11
CA SER A 36 -2.56 -22.20 -0.01
C SER A 36 -3.15 -20.92 0.60
N LEU A 37 -2.46 -20.29 1.55
CA LEU A 37 -2.89 -19.02 2.12
C LEU A 37 -2.72 -17.86 1.12
N GLN A 38 -1.66 -17.86 0.32
CA GLN A 38 -1.46 -16.88 -0.75
C GLN A 38 -2.55 -16.99 -1.83
N GLU A 39 -2.95 -18.20 -2.22
CA GLU A 39 -4.07 -18.44 -3.14
C GLU A 39 -5.40 -17.92 -2.59
N GLN A 40 -5.57 -17.86 -1.26
CA GLN A 40 -6.72 -17.27 -0.57
C GLN A 40 -6.61 -15.74 -0.39
N GLY A 41 -5.55 -15.10 -0.93
CA GLY A 41 -5.36 -13.65 -0.88
C GLY A 41 -4.68 -13.13 0.38
N ILE A 42 -3.96 -14.01 1.11
CA ILE A 42 -3.11 -13.61 2.23
C ILE A 42 -1.70 -13.35 1.72
N ASP A 43 -1.17 -12.17 1.95
CA ASP A 43 0.22 -11.86 1.63
C ASP A 43 1.16 -12.35 2.73
N ILE A 44 2.14 -13.15 2.33
CA ILE A 44 3.23 -13.57 3.22
C ILE A 44 4.38 -12.58 3.03
N ILE A 45 4.76 -11.90 4.11
CA ILE A 45 5.71 -10.78 4.06
C ILE A 45 7.08 -11.20 4.54
N GLN A 46 7.19 -11.71 5.77
CA GLN A 46 8.48 -12.02 6.37
C GLN A 46 8.37 -13.11 7.43
N GLU A 47 9.36 -14.00 7.48
CA GLU A 47 9.54 -14.96 8.59
C GLU A 47 10.10 -14.25 9.81
N PHE A 48 9.66 -14.66 11.02
CA PHE A 48 10.16 -14.14 12.29
C PHE A 48 10.19 -15.23 13.37
N GLU A 49 11.04 -15.06 14.36
CA GLU A 49 11.22 -16.00 15.45
C GLU A 49 10.04 -16.00 16.42
N VAL A 50 9.49 -17.18 16.74
CA VAL A 50 8.35 -17.32 17.65
C VAL A 50 8.55 -18.34 18.77
N GLY A 51 9.58 -19.17 18.70
CA GLY A 51 9.87 -20.22 19.67
C GLY A 51 8.91 -21.42 19.61
N ASN A 52 9.06 -22.33 20.58
CA ASN A 52 8.19 -23.52 20.77
C ASN A 52 8.09 -24.44 19.53
N GLY A 53 9.12 -24.50 18.69
CA GLY A 53 9.14 -25.33 17.49
C GLY A 53 8.24 -24.86 16.35
N LEU A 54 7.64 -23.67 16.47
CA LEU A 54 6.87 -23.06 15.40
C LEU A 54 7.76 -22.15 14.54
N ARG A 55 7.42 -22.04 13.25
CA ARG A 55 7.93 -21.00 12.36
C ARG A 55 6.86 -19.91 12.26
N GLY A 56 7.22 -18.68 12.60
CA GLY A 56 6.33 -17.52 12.52
C GLY A 56 6.49 -16.78 11.19
N PHE A 57 5.38 -16.39 10.59
CA PHE A 57 5.37 -15.54 9.40
C PHE A 57 4.44 -14.35 9.63
N ALA A 58 4.98 -13.17 9.39
CA ALA A 58 4.18 -11.96 9.31
C ALA A 58 3.51 -11.90 7.93
N GLY A 59 2.22 -11.68 7.91
CA GLY A 59 1.45 -11.54 6.68
C GLY A 59 0.43 -10.43 6.78
N ALA A 60 -0.32 -10.20 5.69
CA ALA A 60 -1.42 -9.26 5.65
C ALA A 60 -2.64 -9.87 4.96
N ALA A 61 -3.81 -9.61 5.52
CA ALA A 61 -5.11 -9.84 4.90
C ALA A 61 -5.71 -8.47 4.54
N GLY A 62 -5.64 -8.08 3.26
CA GLY A 62 -5.92 -6.69 2.87
C GLY A 62 -4.92 -5.72 3.52
N ASP A 63 -5.40 -4.85 4.40
CA ASP A 63 -4.60 -3.86 5.15
C ASP A 63 -4.34 -4.27 6.62
N GLN A 64 -4.73 -5.49 7.01
CA GLN A 64 -4.62 -5.95 8.40
C GLN A 64 -3.41 -6.88 8.57
N PRO A 65 -2.45 -6.56 9.44
CA PRO A 65 -1.39 -7.47 9.83
C PRO A 65 -1.94 -8.74 10.47
N ILE A 66 -1.42 -9.90 10.07
CA ILE A 66 -1.79 -11.20 10.63
C ILE A 66 -0.55 -12.03 10.94
N GLY A 67 -0.64 -12.85 12.00
CA GLY A 67 0.35 -13.88 12.32
C GLY A 67 -0.02 -15.21 11.68
N ILE A 68 0.98 -15.90 11.12
CA ILE A 68 0.86 -17.24 10.57
C ILE A 68 1.94 -18.09 11.24
N TYR A 69 1.52 -19.19 11.84
CA TYR A 69 2.40 -20.05 12.63
C TYR A 69 2.38 -21.46 12.06
N VAL A 70 3.51 -21.90 11.51
CA VAL A 70 3.65 -23.21 10.88
C VAL A 70 4.26 -24.18 11.88
N ALA A 71 3.57 -25.27 12.13
CA ALA A 71 4.01 -26.34 13.00
C ALA A 71 4.99 -27.29 12.28
N PRO A 72 5.75 -28.14 13.02
CA PRO A 72 6.70 -29.08 12.44
C PRO A 72 6.08 -30.11 11.46
N ASP A 73 4.79 -30.38 11.60
CA ASP A 73 4.04 -31.26 10.68
C ASP A 73 3.60 -30.56 9.37
N GLY A 74 3.92 -29.27 9.21
CA GLY A 74 3.59 -28.46 8.03
C GLY A 74 2.20 -27.81 8.09
N SER A 75 1.39 -28.07 9.13
CA SER A 75 0.12 -27.38 9.33
C SER A 75 0.33 -25.92 9.70
N ALA A 76 -0.59 -25.03 9.30
CA ALA A 76 -0.53 -23.62 9.63
C ALA A 76 -1.72 -23.17 10.48
N ILE A 77 -1.45 -22.29 11.43
CA ILE A 77 -2.43 -21.58 12.24
C ILE A 77 -2.36 -20.10 11.88
N VAL A 78 -3.49 -19.50 11.54
CA VAL A 78 -3.59 -18.06 11.26
C VAL A 78 -4.33 -17.40 12.42
N GLY A 79 -3.72 -16.39 13.03
CA GLY A 79 -4.36 -15.73 14.17
C GLY A 79 -3.38 -14.98 15.07
N THR A 80 -3.85 -14.69 16.29
CA THR A 80 -3.09 -14.00 17.34
C THR A 80 -2.65 -14.98 18.40
N ARG A 81 -1.38 -14.98 18.78
CA ARG A 81 -0.90 -15.71 19.96
C ARG A 81 -1.21 -14.92 21.23
N ILE A 82 -1.75 -15.63 22.22
CA ILE A 82 -2.11 -15.07 23.52
C ILE A 82 -1.19 -15.69 24.58
N ALA A 83 -0.59 -14.88 25.42
CA ALA A 83 0.19 -15.32 26.57
C ALA A 83 -0.70 -15.83 27.71
N ALA A 84 -0.12 -16.47 28.71
CA ALA A 84 -0.86 -16.99 29.86
C ALA A 84 -1.55 -15.89 30.69
N ASP A 85 -1.05 -14.66 30.63
CA ASP A 85 -1.64 -13.49 31.26
C ASP A 85 -2.73 -12.79 30.42
N GLY A 86 -3.04 -13.35 29.23
CA GLY A 86 -4.02 -12.80 28.28
C GLY A 86 -3.48 -11.72 27.34
N SER A 87 -2.20 -11.37 27.43
CA SER A 87 -1.60 -10.38 26.52
C SER A 87 -1.39 -10.95 25.11
N ARG A 88 -1.43 -10.08 24.09
CA ARG A 88 -1.16 -10.40 22.69
C ARG A 88 0.35 -10.30 22.44
N ILE A 89 0.99 -11.41 22.12
CA ILE A 89 2.45 -11.53 22.17
C ILE A 89 3.11 -10.85 20.95
N ASP A 90 2.58 -11.08 19.76
CA ASP A 90 3.28 -10.73 18.51
C ASP A 90 2.78 -9.47 17.82
N ASP A 91 1.72 -8.83 18.31
CA ASP A 91 1.05 -7.72 17.61
C ASP A 91 1.99 -6.57 17.23
N GLY A 92 2.83 -6.12 18.18
CA GLY A 92 3.79 -5.05 17.90
C GLY A 92 4.80 -5.46 16.82
N ARG A 93 5.30 -6.70 16.92
CA ARG A 93 6.25 -7.24 15.94
C ARG A 93 5.63 -7.43 14.56
N LEU A 94 4.41 -7.93 14.50
CA LEU A 94 3.67 -8.07 13.24
C LEU A 94 3.43 -6.71 12.57
N GLN A 95 3.05 -5.70 13.36
CA GLN A 95 2.89 -4.33 12.83
C GLN A 95 4.20 -3.78 12.26
N GLU A 96 5.31 -3.89 13.00
CA GLU A 96 6.62 -3.45 12.52
C GLU A 96 7.02 -4.12 11.19
N LEU A 97 6.87 -5.46 11.10
CA LEU A 97 7.28 -6.22 9.92
C LEU A 97 6.39 -5.97 8.70
N VAL A 98 5.11 -5.65 8.91
CA VAL A 98 4.11 -5.50 7.84
C VAL A 98 3.96 -4.06 7.39
N ALA A 99 4.19 -3.07 8.26
CA ALA A 99 3.86 -1.67 8.00
C ALA A 99 4.50 -1.13 6.71
N GLN A 100 5.82 -1.26 6.56
CA GLN A 100 6.53 -0.73 5.40
C GLN A 100 6.18 -1.46 4.10
N PRO A 101 6.24 -2.81 4.02
CA PRO A 101 5.82 -3.53 2.81
C PRO A 101 4.37 -3.24 2.40
N LEU A 102 3.48 -3.11 3.39
CA LEU A 102 2.08 -2.78 3.13
C LEU A 102 1.94 -1.35 2.58
N ALA A 103 2.67 -0.40 3.16
CA ALA A 103 2.69 0.99 2.68
C ALA A 103 3.16 1.06 1.22
N GLU A 104 4.26 0.40 0.88
CA GLU A 104 4.79 0.38 -0.49
C GLU A 104 3.79 -0.26 -1.48
N ARG A 105 3.23 -1.41 -1.14
CA ARG A 105 2.25 -2.09 -1.98
C ARG A 105 1.00 -1.22 -2.21
N THR A 106 0.47 -0.66 -1.14
CA THR A 106 -0.73 0.20 -1.22
C THR A 106 -0.45 1.44 -2.06
N TRP A 107 0.72 2.04 -1.91
CA TRP A 107 1.10 3.20 -2.71
C TRP A 107 1.16 2.90 -4.20
N VAL A 108 1.74 1.74 -4.57
CA VAL A 108 1.76 1.26 -5.96
C VAL A 108 0.35 1.02 -6.51
N GLN A 109 -0.58 0.50 -5.68
CA GLN A 109 -1.98 0.31 -6.09
C GLN A 109 -2.69 1.64 -6.31
N LEU A 110 -2.49 2.61 -5.40
CA LEU A 110 -3.04 3.96 -5.53
C LEU A 110 -2.50 4.71 -6.76
N ASP A 111 -1.20 4.54 -7.06
CA ASP A 111 -0.58 5.17 -8.23
C ASP A 111 -1.15 4.64 -9.57
N LYS A 112 -1.57 3.37 -9.60
CA LYS A 112 -2.20 2.73 -10.76
C LYS A 112 -3.71 2.95 -10.85
N ALA A 113 -4.34 3.47 -9.80
CA ALA A 113 -5.78 3.72 -9.77
C ALA A 113 -6.17 4.81 -10.78
N ALA A 114 -7.44 4.85 -11.15
CA ALA A 114 -7.96 5.91 -12.00
C ALA A 114 -8.22 7.18 -11.17
N TRP A 115 -7.20 8.02 -11.08
CA TRP A 115 -7.26 9.27 -10.33
C TRP A 115 -7.13 10.50 -11.24
N VAL A 116 -7.57 11.64 -10.73
CA VAL A 116 -7.47 12.96 -11.36
C VAL A 116 -6.50 13.81 -10.55
N GLN A 117 -5.56 14.46 -11.25
CA GLN A 117 -4.60 15.37 -10.65
C GLN A 117 -5.27 16.68 -10.23
N ASP A 118 -4.88 17.19 -9.06
CA ASP A 118 -5.25 18.50 -8.56
C ASP A 118 -4.03 19.10 -7.84
N GLY A 119 -3.47 20.17 -8.39
CA GLY A 119 -2.22 20.78 -7.98
C GLY A 119 -1.01 20.37 -8.83
N GLU A 120 0.16 20.90 -8.48
CA GLU A 120 1.39 20.72 -9.23
C GLU A 120 1.87 19.26 -9.21
N ARG A 121 2.41 18.80 -10.37
CA ARG A 121 2.88 17.42 -10.55
C ARG A 121 4.04 17.05 -9.63
N ASP A 122 4.92 18.00 -9.38
CA ASP A 122 6.15 17.89 -8.60
C ASP A 122 6.02 18.45 -7.19
N ALA A 123 4.77 18.65 -6.72
CA ALA A 123 4.52 19.03 -5.34
C ALA A 123 5.17 18.03 -4.38
N PRO A 124 5.84 18.52 -3.31
CA PRO A 124 6.62 17.67 -2.42
C PRO A 124 5.79 16.66 -1.62
N ARG A 125 4.48 16.83 -1.57
CA ARG A 125 3.56 15.93 -0.85
C ARG A 125 2.43 15.49 -1.77
N VAL A 126 2.21 14.18 -1.84
CA VAL A 126 1.10 13.57 -2.59
C VAL A 126 0.09 13.01 -1.58
N VAL A 127 -1.19 13.31 -1.81
CA VAL A 127 -2.31 12.81 -1.02
C VAL A 127 -3.37 12.24 -1.95
N TYR A 128 -3.76 10.98 -1.74
CA TYR A 128 -4.86 10.34 -2.45
C TYR A 128 -6.17 10.56 -1.67
N ALA A 129 -7.23 10.84 -2.40
CA ALA A 129 -8.57 10.97 -1.84
C ALA A 129 -9.58 10.21 -2.70
N PHE A 130 -10.18 9.15 -2.15
CA PHE A 130 -11.35 8.53 -2.77
C PHE A 130 -12.50 9.52 -2.72
N SER A 131 -12.95 9.96 -3.89
CA SER A 131 -13.89 11.07 -4.03
C SER A 131 -15.07 10.70 -4.93
N ASP A 132 -16.28 11.04 -4.49
CA ASP A 132 -17.49 10.93 -5.29
C ASP A 132 -17.93 12.35 -5.71
N PRO A 133 -18.30 12.60 -6.98
CA PRO A 133 -18.67 13.94 -7.45
C PRO A 133 -19.84 14.59 -6.72
N ASN A 134 -20.67 13.81 -6.04
CA ASN A 134 -21.80 14.27 -5.27
C ASN A 134 -21.56 14.31 -3.74
N CYS A 135 -20.30 14.09 -3.31
CA CYS A 135 -19.97 14.03 -1.90
C CYS A 135 -19.74 15.42 -1.30
N PRO A 136 -20.57 15.91 -0.36
CA PRO A 136 -20.39 17.23 0.22
C PRO A 136 -19.12 17.33 1.08
N TYR A 137 -18.72 16.23 1.74
CA TYR A 137 -17.48 16.21 2.53
C TYR A 137 -16.22 16.14 1.66
N CYS A 138 -16.31 15.57 0.45
CA CYS A 138 -15.22 15.62 -0.53
C CYS A 138 -15.02 17.06 -1.01
N ASN A 139 -16.10 17.77 -1.31
CA ASN A 139 -16.03 19.19 -1.69
C ASN A 139 -15.47 20.05 -0.54
N GLN A 140 -15.90 19.84 0.71
CA GLN A 140 -15.33 20.54 1.85
C GLN A 140 -13.84 20.26 2.04
N PHE A 141 -13.41 19.01 1.86
CA PHE A 141 -11.98 18.64 1.89
C PHE A 141 -11.21 19.34 0.77
N TRP A 142 -11.73 19.32 -0.46
CA TRP A 142 -11.14 20.01 -1.59
C TRP A 142 -10.95 21.50 -1.32
N GLN A 143 -11.97 22.19 -0.81
CA GLN A 143 -11.90 23.61 -0.42
C GLN A 143 -10.87 23.85 0.70
N ALA A 144 -10.88 23.01 1.73
CA ALA A 144 -9.96 23.16 2.86
C ALA A 144 -8.49 22.98 2.45
N ALA A 145 -8.21 22.15 1.43
CA ALA A 145 -6.87 21.89 0.95
C ALA A 145 -6.31 22.97 -0.01
N ARG A 146 -7.16 23.88 -0.53
CA ARG A 146 -6.73 24.90 -1.51
C ARG A 146 -5.45 25.67 -1.11
N PRO A 147 -5.27 26.14 0.15
CA PRO A 147 -4.06 26.86 0.49
C PRO A 147 -2.76 26.11 0.21
N TRP A 148 -2.74 24.79 0.35
CA TRP A 148 -1.55 23.97 0.09
C TRP A 148 -1.40 23.61 -1.38
N VAL A 149 -2.52 23.33 -2.04
CA VAL A 149 -2.54 22.94 -3.46
C VAL A 149 -2.17 24.15 -4.33
N ASP A 150 -2.79 25.31 -4.08
CA ASP A 150 -2.54 26.55 -4.84
C ASP A 150 -1.12 27.12 -4.59
N ALA A 151 -0.50 26.78 -3.45
CA ALA A 151 0.90 27.12 -3.18
C ALA A 151 1.91 26.07 -3.70
N GLY A 152 1.48 25.05 -4.46
CA GLY A 152 2.34 23.99 -4.99
C GLY A 152 2.97 23.09 -3.92
N LYS A 153 2.41 23.03 -2.71
CA LYS A 153 2.94 22.21 -1.57
C LYS A 153 2.36 20.81 -1.53
N VAL A 154 1.17 20.64 -2.09
CA VAL A 154 0.44 19.37 -2.09
C VAL A 154 -0.16 19.13 -3.47
N GLN A 155 0.01 17.91 -3.98
CA GLN A 155 -0.76 17.34 -5.06
C GLN A 155 -1.85 16.44 -4.47
N LEU A 156 -3.12 16.78 -4.70
CA LEU A 156 -4.21 15.84 -4.46
C LEU A 156 -4.40 14.97 -5.70
N ARG A 157 -4.60 13.68 -5.47
CA ARG A 157 -4.98 12.69 -6.48
C ARG A 157 -6.36 12.13 -6.13
N HIS A 158 -7.37 12.63 -6.82
CA HIS A 158 -8.75 12.23 -6.59
C HIS A 158 -9.03 10.90 -7.27
N VAL A 159 -9.07 9.81 -6.49
CA VAL A 159 -9.45 8.47 -6.95
C VAL A 159 -10.97 8.44 -7.06
N MET A 160 -11.49 8.56 -8.30
CA MET A 160 -12.90 8.74 -8.52
C MET A 160 -13.70 7.47 -8.25
N VAL A 161 -14.77 7.60 -7.47
CA VAL A 161 -15.79 6.57 -7.28
C VAL A 161 -17.19 7.15 -7.62
N GLY A 162 -18.16 6.29 -7.91
CA GLY A 162 -19.49 6.72 -8.36
C GLY A 162 -20.60 6.03 -7.61
N MET A 163 -20.71 6.22 -6.28
CA MET A 163 -21.51 5.36 -5.42
C MET A 163 -22.61 6.06 -4.60
N LEU A 164 -22.56 7.39 -4.42
CA LEU A 164 -23.44 8.06 -3.47
C LEU A 164 -24.84 8.38 -4.01
N ARG A 165 -24.96 8.69 -5.30
CA ARG A 165 -26.22 9.05 -5.96
C ARG A 165 -26.35 8.34 -7.31
N ALA A 166 -27.55 8.32 -7.84
CA ALA A 166 -27.85 7.67 -9.12
C ALA A 166 -27.01 8.22 -10.30
N ASP A 167 -26.63 9.50 -10.25
CA ASP A 167 -25.80 10.17 -11.26
C ASP A 167 -24.31 10.23 -10.92
N SER A 168 -23.88 9.67 -9.77
CA SER A 168 -22.46 9.72 -9.35
C SER A 168 -21.53 9.06 -10.36
N ALA A 169 -21.87 7.88 -10.86
CA ALA A 169 -21.04 7.17 -11.84
C ALA A 169 -20.94 7.94 -13.18
N THR A 170 -22.03 8.55 -13.64
CA THR A 170 -22.01 9.35 -14.88
C THR A 170 -21.28 10.67 -14.72
N LYS A 171 -21.31 11.30 -13.55
CA LYS A 171 -20.48 12.49 -13.26
C LYS A 171 -19.00 12.14 -13.11
N ALA A 172 -18.68 11.03 -12.41
CA ALA A 172 -17.32 10.54 -12.32
C ALA A 172 -16.73 10.19 -13.69
N ALA A 173 -17.56 9.60 -14.59
CA ALA A 173 -17.18 9.35 -15.98
C ALA A 173 -16.96 10.65 -16.75
N ALA A 174 -17.82 11.66 -16.57
CA ALA A 174 -17.64 12.98 -17.21
C ALA A 174 -16.30 13.65 -16.82
N ILE A 175 -15.83 13.44 -15.58
CA ILE A 175 -14.54 13.93 -15.10
C ILE A 175 -13.40 13.07 -15.66
N LEU A 176 -13.44 11.76 -15.51
CA LEU A 176 -12.36 10.85 -15.90
C LEU A 176 -12.11 10.79 -17.40
N ASP A 177 -13.13 10.97 -18.22
CA ASP A 177 -13.08 10.87 -19.68
C ASP A 177 -12.95 12.25 -20.37
N ALA A 178 -12.89 13.34 -19.58
CA ALA A 178 -12.65 14.68 -20.11
C ALA A 178 -11.24 14.79 -20.74
N ALA A 179 -11.13 15.58 -21.79
CA ALA A 179 -9.82 15.89 -22.39
C ALA A 179 -8.87 16.56 -21.39
N ASP A 180 -9.42 17.36 -20.48
CA ASP A 180 -8.75 17.91 -19.30
C ASP A 180 -9.55 17.51 -18.05
N SER A 181 -9.13 16.42 -17.44
CA SER A 181 -9.80 15.87 -16.26
C SER A 181 -9.62 16.77 -15.02
N THR A 182 -8.50 17.50 -14.92
CA THR A 182 -8.25 18.47 -13.85
C THR A 182 -9.22 19.65 -13.94
N ALA A 183 -9.43 20.21 -15.12
CA ALA A 183 -10.41 21.28 -15.33
C ALA A 183 -11.84 20.78 -15.07
N ALA A 184 -12.17 19.56 -15.49
CA ALA A 184 -13.49 18.97 -15.24
C ALA A 184 -13.76 18.74 -13.75
N LEU A 185 -12.77 18.25 -12.98
CA LEU A 185 -12.82 18.14 -11.53
C LEU A 185 -13.02 19.51 -10.87
N THR A 186 -12.20 20.48 -11.25
CA THR A 186 -12.29 21.87 -10.74
C THR A 186 -13.68 22.46 -11.02
N GLN A 187 -14.24 22.24 -12.20
CA GLN A 187 -15.62 22.64 -12.52
C GLN A 187 -16.62 22.00 -11.58
N ASN A 188 -16.51 20.69 -11.32
CA ASN A 188 -17.41 20.00 -10.39
C ASN A 188 -17.34 20.61 -9.00
N GLU A 189 -16.12 20.79 -8.48
CA GLU A 189 -15.92 21.24 -7.10
C GLU A 189 -16.30 22.72 -6.91
N THR A 190 -15.98 23.59 -7.84
CA THR A 190 -16.33 25.02 -7.76
C THR A 190 -17.83 25.28 -7.94
N ARG A 191 -18.51 24.43 -8.69
CA ARG A 191 -19.96 24.54 -8.96
C ARG A 191 -20.79 23.55 -8.14
N PHE A 192 -20.20 22.96 -7.12
CA PHE A 192 -20.84 21.88 -6.33
C PHE A 192 -22.23 22.28 -5.81
N ALA A 193 -22.39 23.53 -5.31
CA ALA A 193 -23.67 24.05 -4.81
C ALA A 193 -24.76 24.12 -5.90
N ASP A 194 -24.34 24.29 -7.17
CA ASP A 194 -25.24 24.37 -8.34
C ASP A 194 -25.41 22.99 -9.01
N GLY A 195 -25.01 21.91 -8.35
CA GLY A 195 -25.09 20.57 -8.87
C GLY A 195 -23.84 20.03 -9.57
N GLY A 196 -22.74 20.79 -9.56
CA GLY A 196 -21.44 20.35 -10.08
C GLY A 196 -21.35 20.24 -11.60
N ILE A 197 -20.61 19.21 -12.07
CA ILE A 197 -20.51 18.90 -13.50
C ILE A 197 -21.76 18.21 -14.03
N ALA A 198 -22.11 18.48 -15.28
CA ALA A 198 -23.17 17.73 -15.97
C ALA A 198 -22.77 16.25 -16.15
N PRO A 199 -23.66 15.29 -15.86
CA PRO A 199 -23.35 13.88 -16.02
C PRO A 199 -23.12 13.51 -17.49
N ALA A 200 -22.22 12.58 -17.77
CA ALA A 200 -22.07 11.98 -19.09
C ALA A 200 -23.38 11.26 -19.49
N LYS A 201 -23.66 11.22 -20.80
CA LYS A 201 -24.87 10.55 -21.33
C LYS A 201 -24.86 9.03 -21.03
N ALA A 202 -23.68 8.43 -20.97
CA ALA A 202 -23.47 7.03 -20.63
C ALA A 202 -22.05 6.85 -20.07
N VAL A 203 -21.86 5.78 -19.31
CA VAL A 203 -20.53 5.33 -18.84
C VAL A 203 -20.05 4.25 -19.79
N SER A 204 -18.87 4.38 -20.38
CA SER A 204 -18.28 3.32 -21.18
C SER A 204 -17.92 2.11 -20.32
N ALA A 205 -17.88 0.91 -20.90
CA ALA A 205 -17.47 -0.30 -20.17
C ALA A 205 -16.05 -0.14 -19.55
N ALA A 206 -15.15 0.52 -20.26
CA ALA A 206 -13.79 0.78 -19.75
C ALA A 206 -13.78 1.72 -18.55
N THR A 207 -14.60 2.77 -18.57
CA THR A 207 -14.71 3.72 -17.46
C THR A 207 -15.45 3.10 -16.28
N GLN A 208 -16.50 2.30 -16.54
CA GLN A 208 -17.15 1.54 -15.47
C GLN A 208 -16.16 0.61 -14.76
N GLN A 209 -15.32 -0.12 -15.52
CA GLN A 209 -14.29 -0.97 -14.94
C GLN A 209 -13.33 -0.17 -14.05
N ARG A 210 -12.87 1.02 -14.47
CA ARG A 210 -12.01 1.90 -13.67
C ARG A 210 -12.69 2.33 -12.36
N LEU A 211 -13.98 2.69 -12.41
CA LEU A 211 -14.75 3.05 -11.22
C LEU A 211 -14.92 1.87 -10.26
N ASP A 212 -15.19 0.68 -10.80
CA ASP A 212 -15.32 -0.55 -10.01
C ASP A 212 -13.99 -0.95 -9.36
N ASP A 213 -12.88 -0.82 -10.08
CA ASP A 213 -11.53 -1.07 -9.54
C ASP A 213 -11.19 -0.10 -8.42
N ASN A 214 -11.47 1.19 -8.61
CA ASN A 214 -11.29 2.22 -7.59
C ASN A 214 -12.14 1.92 -6.33
N GLN A 215 -13.39 1.52 -6.50
CA GLN A 215 -14.27 1.19 -5.39
C GLN A 215 -13.79 -0.06 -4.64
N ARG A 216 -13.31 -1.10 -5.36
CA ARG A 216 -12.70 -2.27 -4.73
C ARG A 216 -11.46 -1.91 -3.93
N LEU A 217 -10.58 -1.07 -4.50
CA LEU A 217 -9.40 -0.57 -3.80
C LEU A 217 -9.78 0.21 -2.54
N MET A 218 -10.76 1.12 -2.64
CA MET A 218 -11.28 1.87 -1.49
C MET A 218 -11.72 0.93 -0.35
N VAL A 219 -12.52 -0.09 -0.69
CA VAL A 219 -13.04 -1.07 0.28
C VAL A 219 -11.91 -1.94 0.86
N SER A 220 -10.94 -2.38 0.05
CA SER A 220 -9.79 -3.17 0.52
C SER A 220 -8.90 -2.41 1.48
N LEU A 221 -8.84 -1.08 1.39
CA LEU A 221 -8.13 -0.21 2.31
C LEU A 221 -8.94 0.16 3.58
N GLY A 222 -10.11 -0.47 3.77
CA GLY A 222 -10.94 -0.30 4.95
C GLY A 222 -11.90 0.90 4.90
N PHE A 223 -11.95 1.65 3.81
CA PHE A 223 -12.88 2.77 3.67
C PHE A 223 -14.30 2.28 3.33
N ARG A 224 -15.31 2.90 3.96
CA ARG A 224 -16.74 2.59 3.75
C ARG A 224 -17.53 3.78 3.19
N GLY A 225 -16.86 4.92 2.97
CA GLY A 225 -17.46 6.15 2.46
C GLY A 225 -16.40 7.13 1.99
N THR A 226 -16.85 8.27 1.47
CA THR A 226 -15.99 9.33 0.94
C THR A 226 -16.07 10.61 1.77
N PRO A 227 -14.97 11.39 1.87
CA PRO A 227 -13.66 11.04 1.36
C PRO A 227 -12.98 9.95 2.19
N GLY A 228 -12.28 9.03 1.52
CA GLY A 228 -11.28 8.16 2.14
C GLY A 228 -9.90 8.70 1.75
N ILE A 229 -9.09 9.12 2.72
CA ILE A 229 -7.86 9.85 2.44
C ILE A 229 -6.66 9.01 2.83
N VAL A 230 -5.65 8.97 1.96
CA VAL A 230 -4.39 8.25 2.17
C VAL A 230 -3.21 9.15 1.86
N ALA A 231 -2.29 9.26 2.81
CA ALA A 231 -1.01 9.93 2.63
C ALA A 231 0.12 9.07 3.20
N ARG A 232 1.36 9.50 3.01
CA ARG A 232 2.52 8.98 3.74
C ARG A 232 2.90 9.96 4.83
N ASP A 233 3.22 9.45 6.01
CA ASP A 233 3.83 10.21 7.08
C ASP A 233 5.34 10.43 6.85
N SER A 234 6.04 11.01 7.82
CA SER A 234 7.50 11.26 7.77
C SER A 234 8.33 9.98 7.66
N ASP A 235 7.83 8.85 8.13
CA ASP A 235 8.50 7.56 8.12
C ASP A 235 8.15 6.74 6.86
N GLY A 236 7.32 7.31 5.96
CA GLY A 236 6.86 6.67 4.74
C GLY A 236 5.73 5.68 4.94
N LEU A 237 5.19 5.57 6.16
CA LEU A 237 4.07 4.70 6.49
C LEU A 237 2.74 5.32 6.05
N LEU A 238 1.71 4.48 5.91
CA LEU A 238 0.40 4.96 5.51
C LEU A 238 -0.33 5.66 6.66
N GLN A 239 -0.71 6.90 6.40
CA GLN A 239 -1.69 7.63 7.19
C GLN A 239 -3.04 7.56 6.47
N LYS A 240 -4.07 6.99 7.12
CA LYS A 240 -5.42 6.85 6.57
C LYS A 240 -6.43 7.62 7.40
N LEU A 241 -7.25 8.44 6.76
CA LEU A 241 -8.31 9.22 7.39
C LEU A 241 -9.66 8.95 6.72
N ASN A 242 -10.69 8.73 7.53
CA ASN A 242 -12.06 8.54 7.07
C ASN A 242 -12.86 9.83 7.23
N GLY A 243 -13.50 10.28 6.16
CA GLY A 243 -14.31 11.49 6.15
C GLY A 243 -13.48 12.78 6.13
N LEU A 244 -14.13 13.90 6.42
CA LEU A 244 -13.49 15.21 6.45
C LEU A 244 -12.55 15.31 7.66
N PRO A 245 -11.24 15.56 7.47
CA PRO A 245 -10.31 15.75 8.58
C PRO A 245 -10.65 16.99 9.42
N ARG A 246 -10.47 16.89 10.73
CA ARG A 246 -10.48 18.07 11.61
C ARG A 246 -9.27 18.97 11.32
N PRO A 247 -9.29 20.24 11.70
CA PRO A 247 -8.22 21.19 11.35
C PRO A 247 -6.82 20.76 11.78
N ASP A 248 -6.66 20.15 12.95
CA ASP A 248 -5.39 19.59 13.44
C ASP A 248 -4.91 18.42 12.56
N ALA A 249 -5.77 17.44 12.27
CA ALA A 249 -5.47 16.33 11.39
C ALA A 249 -5.19 16.78 9.94
N LEU A 250 -5.81 17.87 9.50
CA LEU A 250 -5.52 18.47 8.20
C LEU A 250 -4.09 19.03 8.13
N LEU A 251 -3.60 19.65 9.22
CA LEU A 251 -2.22 20.13 9.31
C LEU A 251 -1.22 18.98 9.35
N GLU A 252 -1.53 17.89 10.04
CA GLU A 252 -0.69 16.69 10.03
C GLU A 252 -0.63 16.05 8.62
N LEU A 253 -1.77 15.99 7.94
CA LEU A 253 -1.91 15.42 6.61
C LEU A 253 -1.19 16.25 5.53
N LEU A 254 -1.42 17.57 5.51
CA LEU A 254 -0.97 18.47 4.43
C LEU A 254 0.32 19.21 4.77
N GLY A 255 0.74 19.20 6.03
CA GLY A 255 1.87 19.96 6.54
C GLY A 255 1.47 21.35 7.02
N PRO A 256 2.46 22.18 7.43
CA PRO A 256 2.22 23.56 7.87
C PRO A 256 1.45 24.36 6.83
N ARG A 257 0.50 25.16 7.27
CA ARG A 257 -0.28 26.01 6.35
C ARG A 257 0.64 27.04 5.65
N PRO A 258 0.62 27.12 4.32
CA PRO A 258 1.39 28.12 3.58
C PRO A 258 0.99 29.55 3.98
N THR A 259 1.96 30.46 4.00
CA THR A 259 1.69 31.90 4.19
C THR A 259 1.00 32.48 2.95
N ALA A 260 0.29 33.59 3.13
CA ALA A 260 -0.41 34.25 2.01
C ALA A 260 0.54 34.64 0.85
N GLU A 261 1.81 34.98 1.16
CA GLU A 261 2.84 35.31 0.16
C GLU A 261 3.20 34.10 -0.71
N ALA A 262 3.33 32.91 -0.11
CA ALA A 262 3.64 31.67 -0.85
C ALA A 262 2.52 31.24 -1.82
N VAL A 263 1.29 31.64 -1.56
CA VAL A 263 0.13 31.37 -2.44
C VAL A 263 0.15 32.30 -3.68
N LEU A 264 0.76 33.48 -3.58
CA LEU A 264 0.83 34.47 -4.67
C LEU A 264 2.00 34.17 -5.65
N ASP A 265 3.11 33.59 -5.13
CA ASP A 265 4.29 33.24 -5.93
C ASP A 265 4.10 31.93 -6.76
N GLY A 266 3.12 31.13 -6.43
CA GLY A 266 2.78 29.87 -7.15
C GLY A 266 1.80 30.04 -8.33
N ARG A 267 1.50 31.28 -8.72
CA ARG A 267 0.58 31.58 -9.85
C ARG A 267 1.31 32.13 -11.07
#